data_894f1244b80f9863a4d7b0dc17ffc575
#
_entry.id   894f1244b80f9863a4d7b0dc17ffc575
#
_cell.length_a   1.000
_cell.length_b   1.000
_cell.length_c   1.000
_cell.angle_alpha   90.00
_cell.angle_beta   90.00
_cell.angle_gamma   90.00
#
_symmetry.space_group_name_H-M   'P 1'
#
loop_
_entity.id
_entity.type
_entity.pdbx_description
1 polymer ?
#
loop_
_entity_poly.entity_id
_entity_poly.type
_entity_poly.pdbx_seq_one_letter_code
_entity_poly.pdbx_strand_id
1 'polypeptide(L)'
;KDDVREFGVQTLKEDLRRVDAWGGNLLVVHSGAHTGAGREQGLARLIEALREILAEAPQEVSLLLEMMSASGSELGSTFAEISQVLETLNAANLGVCLDTAHLFAAGYDVRDWDNVWQKVTQDFGAERVKAIHLNDSLVDLGAHKDRHARLGEGMIGLEAFKNIVTHPSTKELPLILETPNELDGWQKEIEVLREFRRVK
;
A
#
# COMPACT_ATOMS: atom_id res chain seq x y z
N LYS A 1 1.07 -6.01 -21.94
CA LYS A 1 1.86 -5.78 -23.16
C LYS A 1 3.33 -5.76 -22.77
N ASP A 2 4.18 -6.39 -23.56
CA ASP A 2 5.59 -6.57 -23.18
C ASP A 2 6.36 -5.26 -23.18
N ASP A 3 6.08 -4.37 -24.13
CA ASP A 3 6.62 -3.02 -24.22
C ASP A 3 6.29 -2.15 -22.99
N VAL A 4 5.05 -2.24 -22.50
CA VAL A 4 4.62 -1.52 -21.29
C VAL A 4 5.32 -2.08 -20.04
N ARG A 5 5.44 -3.41 -19.96
CA ARG A 5 6.16 -4.06 -18.85
C ARG A 5 7.63 -3.66 -18.84
N GLU A 6 8.30 -3.73 -19.99
CA GLU A 6 9.71 -3.36 -20.12
C GLU A 6 9.95 -1.90 -19.72
N PHE A 7 9.11 -0.99 -20.21
CA PHE A 7 9.16 0.42 -19.80
C PHE A 7 8.96 0.59 -18.29
N GLY A 8 7.98 -0.10 -17.71
CA GLY A 8 7.73 -0.05 -16.26
C GLY A 8 8.91 -0.56 -15.44
N VAL A 9 9.55 -1.66 -15.85
CA VAL A 9 10.75 -2.21 -15.20
C VAL A 9 11.90 -1.19 -15.23
N GLN A 10 12.19 -0.59 -16.38
CA GLN A 10 13.26 0.40 -16.48
C GLN A 10 12.95 1.66 -15.65
N THR A 11 11.71 2.13 -15.70
CA THR A 11 11.27 3.29 -14.89
C THR A 11 11.48 3.04 -13.39
N LEU A 12 11.03 1.89 -12.88
CA LEU A 12 11.18 1.56 -11.46
C LEU A 12 12.64 1.39 -11.03
N LYS A 13 13.50 0.82 -11.88
CA LYS A 13 14.95 0.78 -11.62
C LYS A 13 15.54 2.18 -11.48
N GLU A 14 15.14 3.11 -12.35
CA GLU A 14 15.58 4.50 -12.27
C GLU A 14 15.02 5.21 -11.03
N ASP A 15 13.75 5.00 -10.70
CA ASP A 15 13.10 5.64 -9.56
C ASP A 15 13.72 5.16 -8.23
N LEU A 16 14.05 3.88 -8.10
CA LEU A 16 14.81 3.37 -6.95
C LEU A 16 16.18 4.07 -6.80
N ARG A 17 16.91 4.28 -7.90
CA ARG A 17 18.18 5.02 -7.88
C ARG A 17 17.99 6.50 -7.53
N ARG A 18 16.87 7.13 -7.99
CA ARG A 18 16.52 8.51 -7.62
C ARG A 18 16.19 8.64 -6.15
N VAL A 19 15.42 7.70 -5.59
CA VAL A 19 15.09 7.67 -4.16
C VAL A 19 16.37 7.57 -3.32
N ASP A 20 17.28 6.67 -3.69
CA ASP A 20 18.58 6.52 -3.04
C ASP A 20 19.41 7.81 -3.10
N ALA A 21 19.51 8.42 -4.29
CA ALA A 21 20.24 9.67 -4.50
C ALA A 21 19.68 10.85 -3.68
N TRP A 22 18.41 10.83 -3.32
CA TRP A 22 17.76 11.82 -2.46
C TRP A 22 17.86 11.48 -0.97
N GLY A 23 18.46 10.33 -0.62
CA GLY A 23 18.54 9.85 0.76
C GLY A 23 17.22 9.27 1.28
N GLY A 24 16.30 8.91 0.39
CA GLY A 24 15.08 8.17 0.71
C GLY A 24 15.37 6.68 0.86
N ASN A 25 14.47 5.96 1.50
CA ASN A 25 14.62 4.52 1.75
C ASN A 25 13.38 3.68 1.40
N LEU A 26 12.29 4.31 0.97
CA LEU A 26 11.05 3.63 0.59
C LEU A 26 10.53 4.16 -0.75
N LEU A 27 10.11 3.25 -1.63
CA LEU A 27 9.38 3.55 -2.86
C LEU A 27 8.13 2.69 -2.91
N VAL A 28 6.96 3.30 -2.96
CA VAL A 28 5.67 2.59 -3.09
C VAL A 28 5.30 2.45 -4.56
N VAL A 29 4.77 1.30 -4.93
CA VAL A 29 4.32 1.02 -6.30
C VAL A 29 3.04 0.19 -6.31
N HIS A 30 2.14 0.51 -7.23
CA HIS A 30 1.01 -0.34 -7.55
C HIS A 30 1.47 -1.63 -8.25
N SER A 31 0.88 -2.76 -7.88
CA SER A 31 1.21 -4.09 -8.44
C SER A 31 0.84 -4.25 -9.92
N GLY A 32 0.13 -3.27 -10.51
CA GLY A 32 -0.34 -3.33 -11.88
C GLY A 32 -1.59 -4.17 -12.07
N ALA A 33 -1.85 -4.59 -13.32
CA ALA A 33 -3.08 -5.28 -13.69
C ALA A 33 -2.82 -6.38 -14.72
N HIS A 34 -3.59 -7.49 -14.65
CA HIS A 34 -3.45 -8.62 -15.57
C HIS A 34 -4.10 -8.39 -16.95
N THR A 35 -4.91 -7.35 -17.11
CA THR A 35 -5.48 -6.87 -18.40
C THR A 35 -6.08 -7.98 -19.29
N GLY A 36 -6.78 -8.96 -18.68
CA GLY A 36 -7.41 -10.08 -19.38
C GLY A 36 -6.59 -11.38 -19.47
N ALA A 37 -5.32 -11.38 -19.10
CA ALA A 37 -4.48 -12.58 -19.09
C ALA A 37 -4.82 -13.57 -17.94
N GLY A 38 -5.55 -13.12 -16.95
CA GLY A 38 -5.86 -13.87 -15.74
C GLY A 38 -4.87 -13.62 -14.61
N ARG A 39 -5.33 -13.83 -13.37
CA ARG A 39 -4.56 -13.49 -12.15
C ARG A 39 -3.26 -14.28 -12.05
N GLU A 40 -3.29 -15.58 -12.27
CA GLU A 40 -2.13 -16.44 -12.17
C GLU A 40 -1.00 -15.99 -13.12
N GLN A 41 -1.32 -15.76 -14.38
CA GLN A 41 -0.36 -15.27 -15.38
C GLN A 41 0.10 -13.84 -15.04
N GLY A 42 -0.80 -13.01 -14.56
CA GLY A 42 -0.48 -11.64 -14.12
C GLY A 42 0.52 -11.64 -12.97
N LEU A 43 0.29 -12.45 -11.93
CA LEU A 43 1.21 -12.59 -10.79
C LEU A 43 2.57 -13.18 -11.20
N ALA A 44 2.59 -14.18 -12.08
CA ALA A 44 3.86 -14.71 -12.59
C ALA A 44 4.69 -13.61 -13.29
N ARG A 45 4.07 -12.79 -14.12
CA ARG A 45 4.73 -11.66 -14.81
C ARG A 45 5.16 -10.56 -13.84
N LEU A 46 4.38 -10.28 -12.80
CA LEU A 46 4.75 -9.34 -11.74
C LEU A 46 6.00 -9.83 -11.02
N ILE A 47 6.03 -11.10 -10.60
CA ILE A 47 7.18 -11.72 -9.92
C ILE A 47 8.44 -11.66 -10.78
N GLU A 48 8.34 -11.94 -12.08
CA GLU A 48 9.47 -11.83 -13.00
C GLU A 48 9.99 -10.39 -13.10
N ALA A 49 9.08 -9.40 -13.22
CA ALA A 49 9.45 -7.99 -13.28
C ALA A 49 10.13 -7.54 -11.97
N LEU A 50 9.55 -7.88 -10.82
CA LEU A 50 10.11 -7.54 -9.52
C LEU A 50 11.48 -8.19 -9.29
N ARG A 51 11.67 -9.43 -9.71
CA ARG A 51 12.97 -10.10 -9.62
C ARG A 51 14.04 -9.34 -10.39
N GLU A 52 13.73 -8.88 -11.60
CA GLU A 52 14.63 -8.08 -12.43
C GLU A 52 14.93 -6.72 -11.79
N ILE A 53 13.91 -6.04 -11.24
CA ILE A 53 14.07 -4.73 -10.58
C ILE A 53 14.93 -4.87 -9.33
N LEU A 54 14.61 -5.83 -8.46
CA LEU A 54 15.28 -6.02 -7.17
C LEU A 54 16.74 -6.48 -7.31
N ALA A 55 17.10 -7.15 -8.41
CA ALA A 55 18.46 -7.53 -8.69
C ALA A 55 19.43 -6.33 -8.88
N GLU A 56 18.90 -5.17 -9.25
CA GLU A 56 19.65 -3.93 -9.46
C GLU A 56 19.30 -2.82 -8.45
N ALA A 57 18.38 -3.09 -7.53
CA ALA A 57 17.93 -2.11 -6.55
C ALA A 57 19.04 -1.74 -5.55
N PRO A 58 19.17 -0.46 -5.16
CA PRO A 58 20.03 -0.08 -4.04
C PRO A 58 19.62 -0.81 -2.76
N GLN A 59 20.59 -1.27 -1.96
CA GLN A 59 20.33 -2.09 -0.78
C GLN A 59 19.56 -1.34 0.31
N GLU A 60 19.76 -0.03 0.41
CA GLU A 60 19.14 0.82 1.45
C GLU A 60 17.71 1.25 1.08
N VAL A 61 17.24 0.99 -0.14
CA VAL A 61 15.90 1.36 -0.60
C VAL A 61 15.03 0.12 -0.69
N SER A 62 13.92 0.14 0.03
CA SER A 62 12.89 -0.89 -0.06
C SER A 62 11.82 -0.51 -1.08
N LEU A 63 11.48 -1.44 -1.97
CA LEU A 63 10.31 -1.37 -2.84
C LEU A 63 9.11 -1.90 -2.08
N LEU A 64 8.03 -1.13 -2.02
CA LEU A 64 6.81 -1.51 -1.33
C LEU A 64 5.69 -1.76 -2.34
N LEU A 65 5.14 -2.96 -2.32
CA LEU A 65 3.90 -3.25 -3.03
C LEU A 65 2.73 -2.65 -2.27
N GLU A 66 1.95 -1.84 -2.94
CA GLU A 66 0.72 -1.32 -2.36
C GLU A 66 -0.41 -2.33 -2.45
N MET A 67 -1.16 -2.46 -1.35
CA MET A 67 -2.41 -3.21 -1.35
C MET A 67 -3.44 -2.47 -2.18
N MET A 68 -3.98 -3.15 -3.21
CA MET A 68 -4.85 -2.56 -4.22
C MET A 68 -6.35 -2.71 -3.89
N SER A 69 -7.17 -1.86 -4.51
CA SER A 69 -8.62 -1.77 -4.28
C SER A 69 -9.46 -2.90 -4.88
N ALA A 70 -8.85 -3.84 -5.62
CA ALA A 70 -9.50 -4.86 -6.43
C ALA A 70 -10.33 -4.28 -7.60
N SER A 71 -10.00 -3.07 -8.07
CA SER A 71 -10.69 -2.45 -9.20
C SER A 71 -10.30 -3.14 -10.51
N GLY A 72 -11.30 -3.58 -11.27
CA GLY A 72 -11.09 -4.20 -12.58
C GLY A 72 -10.19 -5.44 -12.54
N SER A 73 -9.00 -5.36 -13.13
CA SER A 73 -8.03 -6.46 -13.23
C SER A 73 -6.75 -6.23 -12.42
N GLU A 74 -6.81 -5.39 -11.40
CA GLU A 74 -5.68 -5.12 -10.50
C GLU A 74 -5.14 -6.39 -9.82
N LEU A 75 -3.82 -6.43 -9.65
CA LEU A 75 -3.10 -7.44 -8.87
C LEU A 75 -2.72 -6.87 -7.49
N GLY A 76 -2.48 -7.74 -6.51
CA GLY A 76 -2.11 -7.29 -5.17
C GLY A 76 -3.29 -6.78 -4.34
N SER A 77 -4.50 -7.19 -4.66
CA SER A 77 -5.71 -6.80 -3.95
C SER A 77 -6.10 -7.76 -2.81
N THR A 78 -5.42 -8.87 -2.69
CA THR A 78 -5.61 -9.82 -1.59
C THR A 78 -4.31 -10.10 -0.85
N PHE A 79 -4.40 -10.35 0.45
CA PHE A 79 -3.23 -10.71 1.25
C PHE A 79 -2.54 -11.97 0.70
N ALA A 80 -3.31 -12.93 0.18
CA ALA A 80 -2.78 -14.14 -0.43
C ALA A 80 -1.91 -13.85 -1.68
N GLU A 81 -2.32 -12.92 -2.54
CA GLU A 81 -1.51 -12.50 -3.70
C GLU A 81 -0.20 -11.85 -3.27
N ILE A 82 -0.25 -10.97 -2.27
CA ILE A 82 0.95 -10.32 -1.71
C ILE A 82 1.86 -11.36 -1.06
N SER A 83 1.33 -12.26 -0.24
CA SER A 83 2.09 -13.36 0.38
C SER A 83 2.81 -14.19 -0.68
N GLN A 84 2.11 -14.61 -1.73
CA GLN A 84 2.69 -15.36 -2.84
C GLN A 84 3.89 -14.66 -3.48
N VAL A 85 3.77 -13.34 -3.72
CA VAL A 85 4.86 -12.54 -4.30
C VAL A 85 6.05 -12.46 -3.34
N LEU A 86 5.79 -12.12 -2.07
CA LEU A 86 6.82 -11.99 -1.03
C LEU A 86 7.57 -13.29 -0.78
N GLU A 87 6.86 -14.40 -0.67
CA GLU A 87 7.44 -15.74 -0.46
C GLU A 87 8.28 -16.20 -1.65
N THR A 88 7.75 -15.97 -2.88
CA THR A 88 8.45 -16.39 -4.10
C THR A 88 9.74 -15.63 -4.34
N LEU A 89 9.78 -14.35 -4.01
CA LEU A 89 10.96 -13.50 -4.20
C LEU A 89 11.91 -13.56 -3.01
N ASN A 90 11.37 -13.70 -1.80
CA ASN A 90 12.08 -13.71 -0.52
C ASN A 90 13.20 -12.65 -0.42
N ALA A 91 12.90 -11.43 -0.91
CA ALA A 91 13.85 -10.33 -0.93
C ALA A 91 13.70 -9.46 0.33
N ALA A 92 14.82 -9.09 0.94
CA ALA A 92 14.83 -8.31 2.18
C ALA A 92 14.37 -6.86 1.95
N ASN A 93 14.61 -6.32 0.77
CA ASN A 93 14.23 -4.97 0.34
C ASN A 93 12.88 -4.93 -0.42
N LEU A 94 12.04 -5.95 -0.26
CA LEU A 94 10.65 -5.96 -0.73
C LEU A 94 9.71 -5.96 0.47
N GLY A 95 8.82 -4.99 0.53
CA GLY A 95 7.82 -4.83 1.59
C GLY A 95 6.43 -4.50 1.06
N VAL A 96 5.58 -4.05 1.96
CA VAL A 96 4.16 -3.75 1.69
C VAL A 96 3.82 -2.36 2.21
N CYS A 97 3.04 -1.62 1.43
CA CYS A 97 2.29 -0.46 1.86
C CYS A 97 0.80 -0.84 1.99
N LEU A 98 0.20 -0.56 3.13
CA LEU A 98 -1.24 -0.73 3.31
C LEU A 98 -1.94 0.60 3.01
N ASP A 99 -2.85 0.62 2.04
CA ASP A 99 -3.74 1.77 1.84
C ASP A 99 -5.10 1.48 2.47
N THR A 100 -5.58 2.35 3.35
CA THR A 100 -6.83 2.15 4.10
C THR A 100 -8.07 2.19 3.21
N ALA A 101 -8.10 3.06 2.19
CA ALA A 101 -9.20 3.12 1.23
C ALA A 101 -9.19 1.91 0.29
N HIS A 102 -8.01 1.48 -0.17
CA HIS A 102 -7.87 0.30 -1.01
C HIS A 102 -8.28 -0.98 -0.27
N LEU A 103 -7.79 -1.18 0.97
CA LEU A 103 -8.21 -2.30 1.82
C LEU A 103 -9.72 -2.33 2.02
N PHE A 104 -10.32 -1.18 2.34
CA PHE A 104 -11.76 -1.06 2.53
C PHE A 104 -12.52 -1.41 1.25
N ALA A 105 -12.11 -0.86 0.12
CA ALA A 105 -12.72 -1.17 -1.18
C ALA A 105 -12.52 -2.63 -1.61
N ALA A 106 -11.42 -3.28 -1.22
CA ALA A 106 -11.17 -4.70 -1.46
C ALA A 106 -11.93 -5.63 -0.51
N GLY A 107 -12.59 -5.10 0.53
CA GLY A 107 -13.41 -5.87 1.47
C GLY A 107 -12.77 -6.15 2.83
N TYR A 108 -11.64 -5.54 3.13
CA TYR A 108 -11.01 -5.57 4.46
C TYR A 108 -11.51 -4.39 5.28
N ASP A 109 -12.33 -4.64 6.30
CA ASP A 109 -12.92 -3.58 7.12
C ASP A 109 -11.88 -2.96 8.07
N VAL A 110 -11.25 -1.88 7.62
CA VAL A 110 -10.22 -1.15 8.38
C VAL A 110 -10.76 -0.44 9.63
N ARG A 111 -12.09 -0.41 9.83
CA ARG A 111 -12.71 0.07 11.07
C ARG A 111 -12.48 -0.90 12.24
N ASP A 112 -12.26 -2.18 11.90
CA ASP A 112 -11.75 -3.22 12.82
C ASP A 112 -10.26 -3.47 12.52
N TRP A 113 -9.39 -2.53 12.94
CA TRP A 113 -7.98 -2.59 12.63
C TRP A 113 -7.26 -3.78 13.28
N ASP A 114 -7.70 -4.22 14.46
CA ASP A 114 -7.14 -5.41 15.12
C ASP A 114 -7.28 -6.66 14.22
N ASN A 115 -8.45 -6.86 13.64
CA ASN A 115 -8.70 -7.98 12.73
C ASN A 115 -7.89 -7.86 11.43
N VAL A 116 -7.79 -6.67 10.84
CA VAL A 116 -6.94 -6.44 9.65
C VAL A 116 -5.49 -6.76 9.98
N TRP A 117 -4.96 -6.23 11.09
CA TRP A 117 -3.58 -6.45 11.49
C TRP A 117 -3.28 -7.92 11.84
N GLN A 118 -4.23 -8.63 12.44
CA GLN A 118 -4.12 -10.06 12.67
C GLN A 118 -3.96 -10.83 11.35
N LYS A 119 -4.76 -10.49 10.34
CA LYS A 119 -4.66 -11.12 9.00
C LYS A 119 -3.32 -10.80 8.32
N VAL A 120 -2.87 -9.56 8.37
CA VAL A 120 -1.53 -9.15 7.89
C VAL A 120 -0.45 -10.02 8.52
N THR A 121 -0.49 -10.18 9.85
CA THR A 121 0.50 -10.98 10.58
C THR A 121 0.47 -12.45 10.20
N GLN A 122 -0.71 -13.00 9.97
CA GLN A 122 -0.90 -14.41 9.59
C GLN A 122 -0.48 -14.70 8.15
N ASP A 123 -0.78 -13.81 7.22
CA ASP A 123 -0.61 -14.06 5.79
C ASP A 123 0.82 -13.77 5.30
N PHE A 124 1.47 -12.70 5.76
CA PHE A 124 2.83 -12.37 5.28
C PHE A 124 3.77 -11.74 6.32
N GLY A 125 3.32 -11.58 7.56
CA GLY A 125 4.15 -11.03 8.65
C GLY A 125 4.10 -9.52 8.77
N ALA A 126 3.96 -9.05 10.01
CA ALA A 126 3.85 -7.63 10.36
C ALA A 126 5.10 -6.82 9.93
N GLU A 127 6.26 -7.42 9.97
CA GLU A 127 7.56 -6.81 9.64
C GLU A 127 7.71 -6.45 8.16
N ARG A 128 6.86 -7.02 7.29
CA ARG A 128 6.81 -6.69 5.86
C ARG A 128 6.09 -5.36 5.60
N VAL A 129 5.23 -4.91 6.50
CA VAL A 129 4.58 -3.60 6.38
C VAL A 129 5.59 -2.52 6.74
N LYS A 130 5.82 -1.59 5.81
CA LYS A 130 6.80 -0.51 5.97
C LYS A 130 6.19 0.89 5.90
N ALA A 131 4.97 1.02 5.36
CA ALA A 131 4.24 2.28 5.27
C ALA A 131 2.73 2.03 5.27
N ILE A 132 1.98 3.05 5.60
CA ILE A 132 0.52 3.05 5.49
C ILE A 132 0.09 4.34 4.81
N HIS A 133 -0.72 4.23 3.75
CA HIS A 133 -1.49 5.35 3.22
C HIS A 133 -2.79 5.47 4.00
N LEU A 134 -3.02 6.65 4.60
CA LEU A 134 -4.22 6.95 5.37
C LEU A 134 -5.18 7.74 4.50
N ASN A 135 -6.10 7.05 3.87
CA ASN A 135 -7.11 7.62 2.99
C ASN A 135 -8.50 7.15 3.42
N ASP A 136 -9.47 8.07 3.50
CA ASP A 136 -10.86 7.67 3.64
C ASP A 136 -11.44 7.26 2.27
N SER A 137 -12.56 6.57 2.25
CA SER A 137 -13.14 6.00 1.05
C SER A 137 -14.48 6.62 0.71
N LEU A 138 -14.66 7.09 -0.54
CA LEU A 138 -15.97 7.52 -1.05
C LEU A 138 -16.91 6.36 -1.36
N VAL A 139 -16.42 5.11 -1.32
CA VAL A 139 -17.20 3.93 -1.69
C VAL A 139 -17.36 2.98 -0.50
N ASP A 140 -18.38 2.14 -0.58
CA ASP A 140 -18.68 1.15 0.45
C ASP A 140 -17.62 0.04 0.55
N LEU A 141 -17.63 -0.67 1.67
CA LEU A 141 -16.83 -1.86 1.90
C LEU A 141 -17.05 -2.89 0.79
N GLY A 142 -15.96 -3.34 0.16
CA GLY A 142 -16.02 -4.34 -0.91
C GLY A 142 -16.57 -3.81 -2.25
N ALA A 143 -16.56 -2.49 -2.47
CA ALA A 143 -17.08 -1.91 -3.72
C ALA A 143 -16.14 -2.07 -4.92
N HIS A 144 -14.89 -2.50 -4.71
CA HIS A 144 -13.88 -2.71 -5.75
C HIS A 144 -13.67 -1.49 -6.65
N LYS A 145 -13.52 -0.32 -6.01
CA LYS A 145 -13.25 0.96 -6.68
C LYS A 145 -12.29 1.78 -5.85
N ASP A 146 -11.29 2.33 -6.51
CA ASP A 146 -10.38 3.29 -5.92
C ASP A 146 -10.99 4.70 -5.98
N ARG A 147 -11.42 5.22 -4.84
CA ARG A 147 -11.97 6.58 -4.68
C ARG A 147 -11.67 7.08 -3.27
N HIS A 148 -10.62 7.89 -3.16
CA HIS A 148 -10.25 8.51 -1.90
C HIS A 148 -11.20 9.63 -1.50
N ALA A 149 -11.45 9.73 -0.20
CA ALA A 149 -12.13 10.85 0.45
C ALA A 149 -11.17 11.52 1.45
N ARG A 150 -11.51 12.73 1.88
CA ARG A 150 -10.86 13.38 3.02
C ARG A 150 -11.14 12.60 4.30
N LEU A 151 -10.22 12.65 5.25
CA LEU A 151 -10.38 11.93 6.51
C LEU A 151 -11.65 12.36 7.24
N GLY A 152 -12.51 11.38 7.53
CA GLY A 152 -13.80 11.59 8.20
C GLY A 152 -14.94 12.05 7.31
N GLU A 153 -14.71 12.27 6.01
CA GLU A 153 -15.73 12.62 5.04
C GLU A 153 -16.20 11.43 4.18
N GLY A 154 -15.61 10.25 4.38
CA GLY A 154 -15.90 9.02 3.67
C GLY A 154 -16.62 7.97 4.51
N MET A 155 -16.62 6.73 4.01
CA MET A 155 -17.34 5.59 4.57
C MET A 155 -16.55 4.87 5.67
N ILE A 156 -15.25 5.13 5.81
CA ILE A 156 -14.40 4.60 6.88
C ILE A 156 -14.64 5.40 8.17
N GLY A 157 -14.59 6.73 8.08
CA GLY A 157 -14.91 7.64 9.16
C GLY A 157 -13.77 7.89 10.15
N LEU A 158 -13.78 9.04 10.79
CA LEU A 158 -12.69 9.60 11.59
C LEU A 158 -12.28 8.73 12.80
N GLU A 159 -13.25 8.04 13.43
CA GLU A 159 -12.96 7.18 14.60
C GLU A 159 -12.07 5.97 14.23
N ALA A 160 -12.22 5.43 13.01
CA ALA A 160 -11.34 4.38 12.52
C ALA A 160 -9.89 4.88 12.41
N PHE A 161 -9.68 6.08 11.86
CA PHE A 161 -8.33 6.67 11.77
C PHE A 161 -7.72 6.94 13.13
N LYS A 162 -8.52 7.38 14.12
CA LYS A 162 -8.05 7.49 15.50
C LYS A 162 -7.57 6.14 16.03
N ASN A 163 -8.33 5.07 15.82
CA ASN A 163 -7.95 3.73 16.25
C ASN A 163 -6.66 3.28 15.54
N ILE A 164 -6.57 3.48 14.21
CA ILE A 164 -5.38 3.12 13.43
C ILE A 164 -4.14 3.85 13.92
N VAL A 165 -4.18 5.19 14.05
CA VAL A 165 -2.97 5.96 14.38
C VAL A 165 -2.52 5.81 15.84
N THR A 166 -3.39 5.36 16.73
CA THR A 166 -3.06 5.07 18.14
C THR A 166 -2.73 3.60 18.38
N HIS A 167 -2.94 2.73 17.39
CA HIS A 167 -2.66 1.30 17.52
C HIS A 167 -1.15 1.04 17.64
N PRO A 168 -0.71 0.10 18.51
CA PRO A 168 0.71 -0.21 18.66
C PRO A 168 1.43 -0.59 17.38
N SER A 169 0.76 -1.25 16.45
CA SER A 169 1.33 -1.68 15.15
C SER A 169 1.76 -0.55 14.24
N THR A 170 1.15 0.63 14.37
CA THR A 170 1.39 1.76 13.46
C THR A 170 2.32 2.82 14.06
N LYS A 171 2.78 2.60 15.31
CA LYS A 171 3.53 3.59 16.07
C LYS A 171 4.79 4.08 15.34
N GLU A 172 5.55 3.15 14.78
CA GLU A 172 6.84 3.42 14.13
C GLU A 172 6.75 3.45 12.60
N LEU A 173 5.55 3.26 12.03
CA LEU A 173 5.37 3.27 10.58
C LEU A 173 5.15 4.69 10.06
N PRO A 174 5.71 5.04 8.90
CA PRO A 174 5.31 6.22 8.15
C PRO A 174 3.82 6.14 7.81
N LEU A 175 3.08 7.22 8.11
CA LEU A 175 1.68 7.37 7.76
C LEU A 175 1.57 8.54 6.77
N ILE A 176 1.05 8.27 5.59
CA ILE A 176 1.05 9.19 4.44
C ILE A 176 -0.39 9.46 4.02
N LEU A 177 -0.70 10.71 3.73
CA LEU A 177 -2.01 11.14 3.21
C LEU A 177 -1.93 11.32 1.70
N GLU A 178 -2.90 10.75 1.00
CA GLU A 178 -3.16 10.97 -0.43
C GLU A 178 -4.60 11.44 -0.66
N THR A 179 -5.19 12.00 0.38
CA THR A 179 -6.54 12.53 0.37
C THR A 179 -6.69 13.67 -0.65
N PRO A 180 -7.89 13.85 -1.27
CA PRO A 180 -8.12 14.89 -2.27
C PRO A 180 -8.21 16.27 -1.62
N ASN A 181 -7.09 16.78 -1.16
CA ASN A 181 -6.91 18.05 -0.47
C ASN A 181 -5.90 18.97 -1.16
N GLU A 182 -5.85 20.20 -0.70
CA GLU A 182 -4.78 21.16 -0.93
C GLU A 182 -3.93 21.27 0.36
N LEU A 183 -2.83 22.05 0.32
CA LEU A 183 -1.88 22.18 1.45
C LEU A 183 -2.55 22.46 2.80
N ASP A 184 -3.50 23.41 2.83
CA ASP A 184 -4.23 23.78 4.05
C ASP A 184 -5.13 22.64 4.56
N GLY A 185 -5.66 21.81 3.66
CA GLY A 185 -6.46 20.65 4.00
C GLY A 185 -5.62 19.54 4.60
N TRP A 186 -4.51 19.18 3.97
CA TRP A 186 -3.57 18.20 4.52
C TRP A 186 -2.98 18.65 5.86
N GLN A 187 -2.68 19.94 6.02
CA GLN A 187 -2.22 20.46 7.31
C GLN A 187 -3.25 20.17 8.42
N LYS A 188 -4.54 20.44 8.18
CA LYS A 188 -5.61 20.19 9.14
C LYS A 188 -5.76 18.70 9.47
N GLU A 189 -5.72 17.83 8.46
CA GLU A 189 -5.79 16.39 8.67
C GLU A 189 -4.61 15.88 9.50
N ILE A 190 -3.40 16.34 9.22
CA ILE A 190 -2.20 16.00 9.99
C ILE A 190 -2.32 16.48 11.45
N GLU A 191 -2.86 17.70 11.69
CA GLU A 191 -3.08 18.23 13.02
C GLU A 191 -4.05 17.35 13.81
N VAL A 192 -5.18 16.94 13.22
CA VAL A 192 -6.16 16.03 13.82
C VAL A 192 -5.53 14.68 14.18
N LEU A 193 -4.79 14.07 13.25
CA LEU A 193 -4.12 12.79 13.49
C LEU A 193 -3.07 12.89 14.62
N ARG A 194 -2.34 14.01 14.69
CA ARG A 194 -1.37 14.27 15.76
C ARG A 194 -2.05 14.47 17.11
N GLU A 195 -3.22 15.10 17.14
CA GLU A 195 -4.00 15.24 18.37
C GLU A 195 -4.42 13.88 18.93
N PHE A 196 -4.88 12.96 18.09
CA PHE A 196 -5.21 11.60 18.52
C PHE A 196 -4.03 10.89 19.19
N ARG A 197 -2.82 11.07 18.70
CA ARG A 197 -1.61 10.49 19.29
C ARG A 197 -1.18 11.15 20.62
N ARG A 198 -1.61 12.39 20.90
CA ARG A 198 -1.27 13.13 22.13
C ARG A 198 -2.18 12.79 23.30
N VAL A 199 -3.43 12.43 23.02
CA VAL A 199 -4.41 12.09 24.05
C VAL A 199 -4.19 10.62 24.43
N LYS A 200 -3.42 10.43 25.52
CA LYS A 200 -3.27 9.14 26.20
C LYS A 200 -4.17 9.09 27.43
#